data_0b942102d28877c50878ea39de0a3960
#
_entry.id   0b942102d28877c50878ea39de0a3960
#
_cell.length_a   1.000
_cell.length_b   1.000
_cell.length_c   1.000
_cell.angle_alpha   90.00
_cell.angle_beta   90.00
_cell.angle_gamma   90.00
#
_symmetry.space_group_name_H-M   'P 1'
#
loop_
_entity.id
_entity.type
_entity.pdbx_description
1 polymer ?
#
loop_
_entity_poly.entity_id
_entity_poly.type
_entity_poly.pdbx_seq_one_letter_code
_entity_poly.pdbx_strand_id
1 'polypeptide(L)'
;MFTLRQYLTTLADTHGLTRTLGEIEVCRDGKGRICYSAGNSAVVFRIRCEGRVRSLRCYMHHPRHLAEIYGEKLLPQELFIYTSPAGGVWVDVVLSDWIEGVTLHEAVAAAAETGDTARLRRFAAAFNRMAAALTADDWAHGDLKPENIVADNRGRLHLIDFDAMFLPAFAGRHSPELGTAAFQHPARTVRDFDASLDDYPAALISTALHALALDPTLYARYSEADGLLFTPQKIGTDAALCEVLALFERRGLAAQYRIARLLRSPSLRLPGLPQLLALAAETTETDKRTGPEETKNTVNTATTGTTGAGETAGSTGPKRAMGAEETAGGNSGPTDAPADSSADGSADGTTEDPTEAPASESADGTTEDPTDGAVAEAAELFVENGLWGYRTPEQVVVPPLYDCGFDFTEGLAAVRLGATWHYIDGAGRTRISCPGYEAVKPFRNGRAPVVRGGRRLEIDREGREFDI
;
A
#
# COMPACT_ATOMS: atom_id res chain seq x y z
N MET A 1 24.43 1.02 20.73
CA MET A 1 23.96 1.99 19.73
C MET A 1 25.09 2.26 18.78
N PHE A 2 24.87 2.09 17.48
CA PHE A 2 25.85 2.33 16.42
C PHE A 2 25.50 3.61 15.67
N THR A 3 26.48 4.23 15.05
CA THR A 3 26.33 5.47 14.31
C THR A 3 26.53 5.22 12.81
N LEU A 4 25.89 6.03 11.97
CA LEU A 4 26.14 6.02 10.53
C LEU A 4 27.64 6.13 10.20
N ARG A 5 28.41 6.94 10.94
CA ARG A 5 29.84 7.10 10.73
C ARG A 5 30.62 5.81 10.93
N GLN A 6 30.27 5.02 11.94
CA GLN A 6 30.93 3.71 12.18
C GLN A 6 30.67 2.76 11.01
N TYR A 7 29.44 2.67 10.52
CA TYR A 7 29.13 1.87 9.33
C TYR A 7 29.85 2.36 8.09
N LEU A 8 29.88 3.67 7.83
CA LEU A 8 30.61 4.23 6.70
C LEU A 8 32.12 3.95 6.77
N THR A 9 32.70 3.98 7.96
CA THR A 9 34.11 3.67 8.16
C THR A 9 34.39 2.20 7.91
N THR A 10 33.57 1.29 8.43
CA THR A 10 33.70 -0.15 8.21
C THR A 10 33.51 -0.51 6.72
N LEU A 11 32.47 0.07 6.09
CA LEU A 11 32.17 -0.23 4.69
C LEU A 11 33.07 0.47 3.66
N ALA A 12 33.97 1.34 4.10
CA ALA A 12 35.00 1.92 3.23
C ALA A 12 36.04 0.87 2.81
N ASP A 13 36.33 -0.09 3.71
CA ASP A 13 37.18 -1.25 3.46
C ASP A 13 36.63 -2.41 4.29
N THR A 14 36.04 -3.40 3.62
CA THR A 14 35.37 -4.55 4.26
C THR A 14 36.26 -5.80 4.39
N HIS A 15 37.55 -5.71 4.01
CA HIS A 15 38.45 -6.84 4.06
C HIS A 15 38.57 -7.43 5.48
N GLY A 16 38.13 -8.68 5.63
CA GLY A 16 38.14 -9.37 6.93
C GLY A 16 37.10 -8.88 7.94
N LEU A 17 36.18 -8.03 7.53
CA LEU A 17 35.11 -7.45 8.40
C LEU A 17 33.73 -8.07 8.14
N THR A 18 33.63 -9.10 7.33
CA THR A 18 32.45 -9.93 7.08
C THR A 18 32.76 -11.39 7.43
N ARG A 19 31.75 -12.17 7.83
CA ARG A 19 31.93 -13.60 8.16
C ARG A 19 31.58 -14.52 7.01
N THR A 20 30.41 -14.34 6.41
CA THR A 20 29.87 -15.24 5.38
C THR A 20 29.72 -14.59 4.03
N LEU A 21 29.60 -13.28 3.96
CA LEU A 21 29.41 -12.54 2.71
C LEU A 21 30.67 -12.42 1.85
N GLY A 22 31.87 -12.77 2.42
CA GLY A 22 33.14 -12.53 1.74
C GLY A 22 33.41 -11.03 1.54
N GLU A 23 34.08 -10.70 0.42
CA GLU A 23 34.31 -9.29 0.09
C GLU A 23 33.02 -8.65 -0.49
N ILE A 24 32.62 -7.54 0.08
CA ILE A 24 31.54 -6.72 -0.40
C ILE A 24 32.06 -5.36 -0.86
N GLU A 25 31.51 -4.87 -1.96
CA GLU A 25 31.83 -3.54 -2.49
C GLU A 25 30.62 -2.61 -2.30
N VAL A 26 30.83 -1.46 -1.64
CA VAL A 26 29.77 -0.45 -1.54
C VAL A 26 29.62 0.28 -2.87
N CYS A 27 28.39 0.32 -3.38
CA CYS A 27 28.10 1.11 -4.58
C CYS A 27 28.26 2.61 -4.30
N ARG A 28 28.79 3.32 -5.30
CA ARG A 28 29.01 4.77 -5.24
C ARG A 28 28.24 5.48 -6.35
N ASP A 29 27.82 6.70 -6.09
CA ASP A 29 27.20 7.56 -7.09
C ASP A 29 28.23 8.14 -8.08
N GLY A 30 27.77 8.85 -9.09
CA GLY A 30 28.64 9.51 -10.09
C GLY A 30 29.62 10.56 -9.52
N LYS A 31 29.48 10.90 -8.22
CA LYS A 31 30.38 11.81 -7.48
C LYS A 31 31.29 11.05 -6.50
N GLY A 32 31.27 9.72 -6.53
CA GLY A 32 32.09 8.86 -5.67
C GLY A 32 31.56 8.71 -4.24
N ARG A 33 30.37 9.20 -3.90
CA ARG A 33 29.79 9.08 -2.57
C ARG A 33 29.11 7.73 -2.43
N ILE A 34 29.19 7.11 -1.25
CA ILE A 34 28.52 5.86 -0.93
C ILE A 34 27.00 6.03 -1.09
N CYS A 35 26.38 5.08 -1.80
CA CYS A 35 24.92 5.05 -1.96
C CYS A 35 24.28 4.36 -0.74
N TYR A 36 23.54 5.12 0.04
CA TYR A 36 22.77 4.61 1.17
C TYR A 36 21.49 5.42 1.38
N SER A 37 20.54 4.81 2.10
CA SER A 37 19.36 5.45 2.67
C SER A 37 19.42 5.30 4.18
N ALA A 38 19.20 6.37 4.93
CA ALA A 38 19.23 6.35 6.39
C ALA A 38 17.86 6.70 6.95
N GLY A 39 17.32 5.81 7.80
CA GLY A 39 16.16 6.04 8.62
C GLY A 39 16.54 6.24 10.09
N ASN A 40 15.53 6.28 10.98
CA ASN A 40 15.75 6.46 12.43
C ASN A 40 16.39 5.24 13.12
N SER A 41 16.07 4.03 12.68
CA SER A 41 16.49 2.77 13.29
C SER A 41 17.62 2.07 12.55
N ALA A 42 17.71 2.26 11.24
CA ALA A 42 18.63 1.55 10.36
C ALA A 42 19.16 2.43 9.23
N VAL A 43 20.27 1.98 8.66
CA VAL A 43 20.81 2.48 7.40
C VAL A 43 20.90 1.33 6.40
N VAL A 44 20.47 1.56 5.17
CA VAL A 44 20.48 0.58 4.09
C VAL A 44 21.49 1.01 3.04
N PHE A 45 22.52 0.20 2.85
CA PHE A 45 23.56 0.43 1.85
C PHE A 45 23.29 -0.36 0.58
N ARG A 46 23.53 0.28 -0.56
CA ARG A 46 23.58 -0.41 -1.84
C ARG A 46 24.98 -1.01 -1.99
N ILE A 47 25.05 -2.33 -2.06
CA ILE A 47 26.31 -3.06 -2.15
C ILE A 47 26.33 -3.97 -3.39
N ARG A 48 27.54 -4.37 -3.78
CA ARG A 48 27.76 -5.49 -4.70
C ARG A 48 28.32 -6.65 -3.90
N CYS A 49 27.65 -7.79 -3.96
CA CYS A 49 28.04 -9.02 -3.32
C CYS A 49 27.80 -10.17 -4.31
N GLU A 50 28.78 -11.06 -4.49
CA GLU A 50 28.73 -12.20 -5.42
C GLU A 50 28.30 -11.78 -6.85
N GLY A 51 28.77 -10.62 -7.32
CA GLY A 51 28.46 -10.08 -8.64
C GLY A 51 27.05 -9.49 -8.80
N ARG A 52 26.23 -9.49 -7.75
CA ARG A 52 24.86 -8.93 -7.74
C ARG A 52 24.76 -7.67 -6.90
N VAL A 53 23.87 -6.79 -7.29
CA VAL A 53 23.54 -5.61 -6.47
C VAL A 53 22.52 -6.02 -5.42
N ARG A 54 22.84 -5.75 -4.14
CA ARG A 54 22.04 -6.12 -2.98
C ARG A 54 21.85 -4.91 -2.07
N SER A 55 20.87 -4.98 -1.17
CA SER A 55 20.67 -4.07 -0.06
C SER A 55 21.20 -4.70 1.21
N LEU A 56 22.11 -4.00 1.89
CA LEU A 56 22.63 -4.37 3.21
C LEU A 56 22.03 -3.43 4.24
N ARG A 57 21.11 -3.94 5.06
CA ARG A 57 20.48 -3.20 6.15
C ARG A 57 21.25 -3.37 7.43
N CYS A 58 21.70 -2.27 7.99
CA CYS A 58 22.51 -2.18 9.20
C CYS A 58 21.75 -1.39 10.26
N TYR A 59 21.64 -1.92 11.47
CA TYR A 59 20.82 -1.34 12.54
C TYR A 59 21.62 -0.45 13.47
N MET A 60 21.17 0.77 13.70
CA MET A 60 21.75 1.69 14.68
C MET A 60 21.35 1.33 16.12
N HIS A 61 20.22 0.66 16.27
CA HIS A 61 19.71 0.08 17.52
C HIS A 61 19.47 -1.42 17.31
N HIS A 62 19.37 -2.20 18.36
CA HIS A 62 19.00 -3.61 18.26
C HIS A 62 17.47 -3.74 18.14
N PRO A 63 16.92 -3.95 16.95
CA PRO A 63 15.50 -4.18 16.79
C PRO A 63 15.13 -5.56 17.35
N ARG A 64 13.87 -5.71 17.71
CA ARG A 64 13.33 -6.99 18.19
C ARG A 64 12.79 -7.79 17.02
N HIS A 65 12.80 -9.12 17.18
CA HIS A 65 12.10 -10.04 16.25
C HIS A 65 12.63 -10.11 14.82
N LEU A 66 13.88 -9.73 14.59
CA LEU A 66 14.48 -9.76 13.24
C LEU A 66 14.45 -11.15 12.61
N ALA A 67 14.68 -12.20 13.40
CA ALA A 67 14.70 -13.57 12.89
C ALA A 67 13.31 -14.00 12.39
N GLU A 68 12.27 -13.63 13.11
CA GLU A 68 10.88 -13.93 12.74
C GLU A 68 10.45 -13.14 11.49
N ILE A 69 10.91 -11.87 11.36
CA ILE A 69 10.53 -10.98 10.25
C ILE A 69 11.32 -11.32 8.98
N TYR A 70 12.62 -11.50 9.10
CA TYR A 70 13.50 -11.58 7.92
C TYR A 70 13.97 -13.00 7.59
N GLY A 71 13.81 -13.96 8.52
CA GLY A 71 14.19 -15.36 8.29
C GLY A 71 15.63 -15.51 7.76
N GLU A 72 15.79 -16.18 6.65
CA GLU A 72 17.09 -16.45 6.01
C GLU A 72 17.81 -15.19 5.50
N LYS A 73 17.13 -14.05 5.39
CA LYS A 73 17.75 -12.77 5.01
C LYS A 73 18.53 -12.15 6.15
N LEU A 74 18.24 -12.53 7.40
CA LEU A 74 19.00 -12.11 8.56
C LEU A 74 20.30 -12.89 8.62
N LEU A 75 21.41 -12.18 8.63
CA LEU A 75 22.75 -12.72 8.81
C LEU A 75 23.24 -12.33 10.22
N PRO A 76 23.21 -13.24 11.18
CA PRO A 76 23.57 -12.93 12.55
C PRO A 76 25.10 -12.75 12.69
N GLN A 77 25.50 -11.71 13.40
CA GLN A 77 26.91 -11.39 13.65
C GLN A 77 27.78 -11.38 12.39
N GLU A 78 27.26 -10.81 11.32
CA GLU A 78 27.91 -10.86 9.99
C GLU A 78 28.93 -9.77 9.80
N LEU A 79 28.68 -8.54 10.25
CA LEU A 79 29.52 -7.37 9.98
C LEU A 79 30.25 -6.94 11.26
N PHE A 80 31.56 -6.73 11.18
CA PHE A 80 32.36 -6.22 12.30
C PHE A 80 32.36 -4.69 12.31
N ILE A 81 31.98 -4.09 13.42
CA ILE A 81 31.97 -2.63 13.58
C ILE A 81 32.98 -2.22 14.64
N TYR A 82 33.90 -1.33 14.29
CA TYR A 82 34.82 -0.73 15.23
C TYR A 82 34.09 0.21 16.19
N THR A 83 34.18 -0.07 17.48
CA THR A 83 33.61 0.78 18.55
C THR A 83 34.69 1.62 19.23
N SER A 84 35.95 1.23 19.07
CA SER A 84 37.14 1.96 19.52
C SER A 84 38.32 1.64 18.57
N PRO A 85 39.44 2.38 18.64
CA PRO A 85 40.64 2.04 17.86
C PRO A 85 41.23 0.65 18.13
N ALA A 86 40.94 0.09 19.33
CA ALA A 86 41.50 -1.18 19.78
C ALA A 86 40.50 -2.37 19.69
N GLY A 87 39.25 -2.13 19.29
CA GLY A 87 38.28 -3.22 19.26
C GLY A 87 36.91 -2.83 18.72
N GLY A 88 36.09 -3.83 18.50
CA GLY A 88 34.74 -3.70 17.95
C GLY A 88 33.86 -4.88 18.27
N VAL A 89 32.70 -4.95 17.63
CA VAL A 89 31.72 -6.01 17.82
C VAL A 89 31.17 -6.45 16.46
N TRP A 90 30.78 -7.71 16.41
CA TRP A 90 30.02 -8.26 15.30
C TRP A 90 28.55 -7.92 15.47
N VAL A 91 27.92 -7.45 14.37
CA VAL A 91 26.52 -7.05 14.37
C VAL A 91 25.73 -7.84 13.36
N ASP A 92 24.45 -7.99 13.62
CA ASP A 92 23.49 -8.58 12.71
C ASP A 92 23.19 -7.60 11.59
N VAL A 93 23.04 -8.14 10.37
CA VAL A 93 22.62 -7.38 9.19
C VAL A 93 21.54 -8.13 8.43
N VAL A 94 20.74 -7.43 7.65
CA VAL A 94 19.76 -8.04 6.74
C VAL A 94 20.22 -7.82 5.31
N LEU A 95 20.34 -8.92 4.55
CA LEU A 95 20.70 -8.91 3.14
C LEU A 95 19.49 -9.23 2.28
N SER A 96 19.13 -8.32 1.40
CA SER A 96 18.00 -8.50 0.47
C SER A 96 18.39 -8.10 -0.95
N ASP A 97 17.54 -8.38 -1.93
CA ASP A 97 17.75 -7.89 -3.28
C ASP A 97 17.58 -6.37 -3.31
N TRP A 98 18.40 -5.70 -4.11
CA TRP A 98 18.22 -4.29 -4.38
C TRP A 98 17.11 -4.11 -5.42
N ILE A 99 16.10 -3.33 -5.10
CA ILE A 99 15.02 -2.99 -6.02
C ILE A 99 15.38 -1.70 -6.75
N GLU A 100 15.61 -1.80 -8.07
CA GLU A 100 15.87 -0.61 -8.90
C GLU A 100 14.57 0.15 -9.14
N GLY A 101 14.53 1.41 -8.74
CA GLY A 101 13.37 2.26 -8.86
C GLY A 101 13.52 3.52 -8.02
N VAL A 102 12.42 4.23 -7.88
CA VAL A 102 12.28 5.39 -6.99
C VAL A 102 11.14 5.11 -6.01
N THR A 103 11.09 5.82 -4.89
CA THR A 103 9.96 5.68 -3.98
C THR A 103 8.65 6.08 -4.64
N LEU A 104 7.54 5.52 -4.19
CA LEU A 104 6.22 5.90 -4.70
C LEU A 104 5.97 7.39 -4.42
N HIS A 105 6.49 7.93 -3.31
CA HIS A 105 6.42 9.36 -3.00
C HIS A 105 7.07 10.20 -4.10
N GLU A 106 8.34 9.94 -4.43
CA GLU A 106 9.07 10.65 -5.50
C GLU A 106 8.39 10.49 -6.86
N ALA A 107 7.92 9.26 -7.17
CA ALA A 107 7.25 8.97 -8.43
C ALA A 107 5.92 9.72 -8.60
N VAL A 108 5.14 9.85 -7.51
CA VAL A 108 3.87 10.59 -7.45
C VAL A 108 4.12 12.09 -7.53
N ALA A 109 5.08 12.62 -6.76
CA ALA A 109 5.45 14.03 -6.82
C ALA A 109 5.83 14.46 -8.24
N ALA A 110 6.76 13.74 -8.87
CA ALA A 110 7.18 14.02 -10.25
C ALA A 110 6.03 13.93 -11.27
N ALA A 111 5.12 12.96 -11.11
CA ALA A 111 3.97 12.82 -11.99
C ALA A 111 2.93 13.94 -11.77
N ALA A 112 2.73 14.38 -10.53
CA ALA A 112 1.82 15.48 -10.20
C ALA A 112 2.36 16.82 -10.71
N GLU A 113 3.65 17.10 -10.51
CA GLU A 113 4.32 18.33 -11.00
C GLU A 113 4.25 18.46 -12.53
N THR A 114 4.35 17.34 -13.26
CA THR A 114 4.27 17.31 -14.73
C THR A 114 2.85 17.15 -15.25
N GLY A 115 1.84 16.97 -14.39
CA GLY A 115 0.46 16.74 -14.79
C GLY A 115 0.23 15.39 -15.47
N ASP A 116 1.11 14.38 -15.26
CA ASP A 116 0.99 13.05 -15.88
C ASP A 116 -0.11 12.21 -15.20
N THR A 117 -1.36 12.53 -15.51
CA THR A 117 -2.54 11.81 -15.00
C THR A 117 -2.55 10.34 -15.38
N ALA A 118 -1.96 9.98 -16.52
CA ALA A 118 -1.91 8.59 -16.98
C ALA A 118 -0.98 7.75 -16.08
N ARG A 119 0.15 8.33 -15.65
CA ARG A 119 1.07 7.70 -14.71
C ARG A 119 0.45 7.60 -13.32
N LEU A 120 -0.20 8.66 -12.85
CA LEU A 120 -0.91 8.69 -11.57
C LEU A 120 -2.02 7.63 -11.51
N ARG A 121 -2.82 7.45 -12.58
CA ARG A 121 -3.82 6.37 -12.67
C ARG A 121 -3.19 4.99 -12.57
N ARG A 122 -2.05 4.75 -13.24
CA ARG A 122 -1.34 3.47 -13.14
C ARG A 122 -0.87 3.20 -11.71
N PHE A 123 -0.34 4.22 -11.02
CA PHE A 123 0.05 4.09 -9.61
C PHE A 123 -1.16 3.81 -8.70
N ALA A 124 -2.28 4.53 -8.88
CA ALA A 124 -3.49 4.29 -8.11
C ALA A 124 -4.01 2.85 -8.27
N ALA A 125 -4.10 2.35 -9.51
CA ALA A 125 -4.52 0.98 -9.77
C ALA A 125 -3.53 -0.07 -9.23
N ALA A 126 -2.23 0.13 -9.40
CA ALA A 126 -1.20 -0.77 -8.90
C ALA A 126 -1.18 -0.81 -7.37
N PHE A 127 -1.29 0.36 -6.72
CA PHE A 127 -1.36 0.48 -5.28
C PHE A 127 -2.60 -0.22 -4.72
N ASN A 128 -3.76 0.02 -5.31
CA ASN A 128 -5.00 -0.59 -4.83
C ASN A 128 -4.97 -2.13 -4.91
N ARG A 129 -4.38 -2.71 -5.98
CA ARG A 129 -4.21 -4.17 -6.06
C ARG A 129 -3.27 -4.70 -4.97
N MET A 130 -2.16 -4.02 -4.74
CA MET A 130 -1.21 -4.37 -3.67
C MET A 130 -1.87 -4.23 -2.29
N ALA A 131 -2.53 -3.10 -2.03
CA ALA A 131 -3.16 -2.81 -0.74
C ALA A 131 -4.37 -3.72 -0.47
N ALA A 132 -5.16 -4.08 -1.49
CA ALA A 132 -6.27 -5.04 -1.35
C ALA A 132 -5.76 -6.42 -0.93
N ALA A 133 -4.64 -6.89 -1.49
CA ALA A 133 -4.02 -8.14 -1.07
C ALA A 133 -3.46 -8.03 0.36
N LEU A 134 -2.72 -6.96 0.66
CA LEU A 134 -2.12 -6.74 1.96
C LEU A 134 -3.16 -6.67 3.10
N THR A 135 -4.25 -5.90 2.91
CA THR A 135 -5.29 -5.73 3.94
C THR A 135 -6.26 -6.91 4.06
N ALA A 136 -6.17 -7.89 3.15
CA ALA A 136 -6.91 -9.15 3.23
C ALA A 136 -6.10 -10.28 3.89
N ASP A 137 -4.80 -10.06 4.13
CA ASP A 137 -3.89 -11.05 4.70
C ASP A 137 -3.92 -11.03 6.24
N ASP A 138 -3.30 -12.01 6.88
CA ASP A 138 -3.21 -12.12 8.34
C ASP A 138 -1.98 -11.43 8.96
N TRP A 139 -1.16 -10.77 8.13
CA TRP A 139 -0.01 -9.95 8.53
C TRP A 139 -0.20 -8.50 8.11
N ALA A 140 0.58 -7.59 8.69
CA ALA A 140 0.60 -6.18 8.29
C ALA A 140 2.02 -5.65 8.20
N HIS A 141 2.24 -4.68 7.33
CA HIS A 141 3.52 -3.98 7.19
C HIS A 141 3.82 -3.09 8.41
N GLY A 142 2.79 -2.47 8.98
CA GLY A 142 2.86 -1.69 10.23
C GLY A 142 3.38 -0.26 10.08
N ASP A 143 4.14 0.07 9.02
CA ASP A 143 4.54 1.43 8.63
C ASP A 143 4.33 1.64 7.12
N LEU A 144 3.12 1.32 6.63
CA LEU A 144 2.77 1.51 5.22
C LEU A 144 2.73 3.01 4.90
N LYS A 145 3.63 3.44 4.02
CA LYS A 145 3.73 4.81 3.50
C LYS A 145 4.39 4.81 2.12
N PRO A 146 4.23 5.87 1.33
CA PRO A 146 4.79 5.93 -0.03
C PRO A 146 6.31 5.82 -0.11
N GLU A 147 7.05 6.21 0.93
CA GLU A 147 8.52 6.09 1.02
C GLU A 147 8.96 4.63 1.22
N ASN A 148 8.08 3.78 1.80
CA ASN A 148 8.33 2.35 2.00
C ASN A 148 7.81 1.50 0.83
N ILE A 149 7.50 2.13 -0.31
CA ILE A 149 7.07 1.48 -1.54
C ILE A 149 7.98 1.94 -2.68
N VAL A 150 8.67 1.02 -3.33
CA VAL A 150 9.50 1.32 -4.51
C VAL A 150 8.71 1.02 -5.78
N ALA A 151 8.59 2.01 -6.65
CA ALA A 151 8.08 1.85 -8.00
C ALA A 151 9.23 1.51 -8.95
N ASP A 152 9.25 0.30 -9.50
CA ASP A 152 10.28 -0.12 -10.46
C ASP A 152 10.06 0.50 -11.86
N ASN A 153 11.03 0.33 -12.74
CA ASN A 153 10.99 0.87 -14.11
C ASN A 153 9.84 0.31 -14.97
N ARG A 154 9.16 -0.75 -14.50
CA ARG A 154 7.97 -1.33 -15.14
C ARG A 154 6.67 -0.85 -14.49
N GLY A 155 6.76 -0.01 -13.47
CA GLY A 155 5.63 0.50 -12.70
C GLY A 155 5.03 -0.51 -11.71
N ARG A 156 5.74 -1.59 -11.37
CA ARG A 156 5.36 -2.51 -10.30
C ARG A 156 5.79 -1.90 -8.97
N LEU A 157 4.97 -2.12 -7.96
CA LEU A 157 5.19 -1.61 -6.60
C LEU A 157 5.75 -2.73 -5.72
N HIS A 158 6.76 -2.40 -4.94
CA HIS A 158 7.46 -3.33 -4.04
C HIS A 158 7.52 -2.73 -2.65
N LEU A 159 7.03 -3.44 -1.65
CA LEU A 159 7.17 -3.05 -0.24
C LEU A 159 8.62 -3.26 0.22
N ILE A 160 9.11 -2.32 1.01
CA ILE A 160 10.40 -2.35 1.68
C ILE A 160 10.22 -1.92 3.15
N ASP A 161 11.21 -2.21 3.99
CA ASP A 161 11.23 -1.76 5.40
C ASP A 161 10.15 -2.41 6.29
N PHE A 162 10.34 -3.70 6.58
CA PHE A 162 9.38 -4.51 7.35
C PHE A 162 9.60 -4.48 8.88
N ASP A 163 10.40 -3.54 9.42
CA ASP A 163 10.79 -3.56 10.86
C ASP A 163 9.60 -3.36 11.81
N ALA A 164 8.51 -2.71 11.35
CA ALA A 164 7.28 -2.51 12.10
C ALA A 164 6.22 -3.62 11.91
N MET A 165 6.57 -4.68 11.20
CA MET A 165 5.66 -5.71 10.72
C MET A 165 4.94 -6.43 11.86
N PHE A 166 3.65 -6.67 11.67
CA PHE A 166 2.88 -7.64 12.45
C PHE A 166 2.87 -8.99 11.74
N LEU A 167 3.12 -10.04 12.49
CA LEU A 167 2.90 -11.43 12.09
C LEU A 167 1.95 -12.10 13.08
N PRO A 168 1.16 -13.13 12.70
CA PRO A 168 0.29 -13.86 13.63
C PRO A 168 1.00 -14.36 14.91
N ALA A 169 2.28 -14.73 14.78
CA ALA A 169 3.13 -15.11 15.92
C ALA A 169 3.36 -13.98 16.94
N PHE A 170 3.02 -12.75 16.61
CA PHE A 170 3.14 -11.59 17.51
C PHE A 170 1.82 -11.20 18.19
N ALA A 171 0.76 -11.97 17.97
CA ALA A 171 -0.55 -11.70 18.58
C ALA A 171 -0.43 -11.53 20.11
N GLY A 172 -1.08 -10.50 20.65
CA GLY A 172 -1.03 -10.15 22.07
C GLY A 172 0.23 -9.39 22.52
N ARG A 173 1.18 -9.12 21.63
CA ARG A 173 2.35 -8.26 21.93
C ARG A 173 2.01 -6.79 21.65
N HIS A 174 2.92 -5.90 22.04
CA HIS A 174 2.84 -4.48 21.68
C HIS A 174 3.62 -4.20 20.40
N SER A 175 3.15 -3.25 19.63
CA SER A 175 3.87 -2.75 18.45
C SER A 175 5.25 -2.24 18.85
N PRO A 176 6.32 -2.61 18.12
CA PRO A 176 7.66 -2.09 18.39
C PRO A 176 7.77 -0.59 18.14
N GLU A 177 6.97 -0.07 17.21
CA GLU A 177 6.90 1.34 16.86
C GLU A 177 5.51 1.70 16.30
N LEU A 178 5.16 2.98 16.27
CA LEU A 178 3.84 3.45 15.84
C LEU A 178 3.75 3.73 14.33
N GLY A 179 4.87 3.60 13.61
CA GLY A 179 4.96 4.01 12.23
C GLY A 179 4.95 5.54 12.05
N THR A 180 4.82 6.00 10.81
CA THR A 180 4.89 7.42 10.46
C THR A 180 3.54 8.10 10.69
N ALA A 181 3.47 9.04 11.61
CA ALA A 181 2.23 9.70 12.06
C ALA A 181 1.40 10.33 10.91
N ALA A 182 2.04 10.78 9.83
CA ALA A 182 1.36 11.33 8.66
C ALA A 182 0.52 10.29 7.88
N PHE A 183 0.68 9.00 8.17
CA PHE A 183 -0.07 7.91 7.53
C PHE A 183 -0.85 7.05 8.52
N GLN A 184 -0.71 7.28 9.82
CA GLN A 184 -1.34 6.43 10.84
C GLN A 184 -2.66 7.02 11.33
N HIS A 185 -3.58 6.13 11.71
CA HIS A 185 -4.82 6.56 12.36
C HIS A 185 -4.51 7.33 13.65
N PRO A 186 -5.15 8.51 13.90
CA PRO A 186 -4.82 9.37 15.05
C PRO A 186 -4.98 8.68 16.41
N ALA A 187 -5.84 7.69 16.52
CA ALA A 187 -6.10 6.94 17.76
C ALA A 187 -5.18 5.72 17.93
N ARG A 188 -4.25 5.42 17.01
CA ARG A 188 -3.35 4.28 17.11
C ARG A 188 -2.43 4.41 18.32
N THR A 189 -2.31 3.32 19.06
CA THR A 189 -1.41 3.17 20.21
C THR A 189 -0.50 1.95 20.03
N VAL A 190 0.49 1.77 20.88
CA VAL A 190 1.36 0.58 20.88
C VAL A 190 0.62 -0.73 21.19
N ARG A 191 -0.61 -0.66 21.72
CA ARG A 191 -1.45 -1.83 22.01
C ARG A 191 -2.18 -2.33 20.76
N ASP A 192 -2.32 -1.47 19.78
CA ASP A 192 -2.95 -1.79 18.51
C ASP A 192 -1.89 -2.43 17.60
N PHE A 193 -1.76 -3.75 17.74
CA PHE A 193 -0.76 -4.53 17.00
C PHE A 193 -1.40 -5.81 16.49
N ASP A 194 -2.00 -5.72 15.31
CA ASP A 194 -2.69 -6.80 14.60
C ASP A 194 -2.66 -6.59 13.08
N ALA A 195 -3.28 -7.49 12.33
CA ALA A 195 -3.30 -7.45 10.85
C ALA A 195 -4.01 -6.21 10.26
N SER A 196 -4.77 -5.44 11.05
CA SER A 196 -5.48 -4.24 10.56
C SER A 196 -4.64 -2.95 10.58
N LEU A 197 -3.36 -3.04 10.95
CA LEU A 197 -2.47 -1.87 11.03
C LEU A 197 -2.38 -1.07 9.72
N ASP A 198 -2.50 -1.75 8.60
CA ASP A 198 -2.38 -1.14 7.27
C ASP A 198 -3.72 -0.66 6.69
N ASP A 199 -4.86 -0.87 7.36
CA ASP A 199 -6.16 -0.45 6.85
C ASP A 199 -6.22 1.07 6.62
N TYR A 200 -5.88 1.83 7.65
CA TYR A 200 -5.97 3.30 7.55
C TYR A 200 -4.97 3.89 6.56
N PRO A 201 -3.65 3.56 6.61
CA PRO A 201 -2.72 4.06 5.62
C PRO A 201 -3.05 3.63 4.20
N ALA A 202 -3.57 2.41 3.98
CA ALA A 202 -4.03 1.97 2.67
C ALA A 202 -5.19 2.82 2.14
N ALA A 203 -6.19 3.10 2.98
CA ALA A 203 -7.31 3.98 2.62
C ALA A 203 -6.83 5.43 2.32
N LEU A 204 -5.90 5.95 3.13
CA LEU A 204 -5.35 7.30 2.97
C LEU A 204 -4.59 7.45 1.64
N ILE A 205 -3.65 6.56 1.39
CA ILE A 205 -2.81 6.59 0.18
C ILE A 205 -3.67 6.34 -1.07
N SER A 206 -4.59 5.36 -1.04
CA SER A 206 -5.53 5.10 -2.13
C SER A 206 -6.34 6.35 -2.48
N THR A 207 -6.92 7.01 -1.47
CA THR A 207 -7.71 8.23 -1.65
C THR A 207 -6.87 9.34 -2.31
N ALA A 208 -5.64 9.57 -1.83
CA ALA A 208 -4.75 10.57 -2.38
C ALA A 208 -4.36 10.28 -3.84
N LEU A 209 -3.98 9.04 -4.16
CA LEU A 209 -3.58 8.64 -5.52
C LEU A 209 -4.72 8.80 -6.52
N HIS A 210 -5.94 8.40 -6.17
CA HIS A 210 -7.11 8.56 -7.04
C HIS A 210 -7.48 10.04 -7.24
N ALA A 211 -7.38 10.86 -6.20
CA ALA A 211 -7.61 12.29 -6.29
C ALA A 211 -6.60 12.97 -7.22
N LEU A 212 -5.31 12.68 -7.06
CA LEU A 212 -4.23 13.18 -7.91
C LEU A 212 -4.35 12.71 -9.36
N ALA A 213 -4.84 11.49 -9.59
CA ALA A 213 -5.09 10.98 -10.94
C ALA A 213 -6.20 11.73 -11.68
N LEU A 214 -7.09 12.41 -10.94
CA LEU A 214 -8.18 13.25 -11.49
C LEU A 214 -7.77 14.72 -11.59
N ASP A 215 -7.05 15.21 -10.58
CA ASP A 215 -6.60 16.60 -10.49
C ASP A 215 -5.19 16.66 -9.85
N PRO A 216 -4.12 16.61 -10.65
CA PRO A 216 -2.75 16.71 -10.15
C PRO A 216 -2.45 18.00 -9.40
N THR A 217 -3.22 19.10 -9.64
CA THR A 217 -3.00 20.39 -8.97
C THR A 217 -3.29 20.34 -7.47
N LEU A 218 -4.01 19.32 -7.01
CA LEU A 218 -4.21 19.08 -5.58
C LEU A 218 -2.88 18.89 -4.83
N TYR A 219 -1.87 18.31 -5.51
CA TYR A 219 -0.56 18.12 -4.91
C TYR A 219 0.07 19.45 -4.48
N ALA A 220 0.15 20.41 -5.37
CA ALA A 220 0.72 21.73 -5.07
C ALA A 220 -0.08 22.52 -4.02
N ARG A 221 -1.39 22.24 -3.89
CA ARG A 221 -2.26 22.95 -2.95
C ARG A 221 -2.27 22.36 -1.54
N TYR A 222 -2.08 21.05 -1.41
CA TYR A 222 -2.36 20.33 -0.17
C TYR A 222 -1.25 19.40 0.31
N SER A 223 -0.21 19.11 -0.51
CA SER A 223 0.88 18.25 -0.02
C SER A 223 1.67 18.94 1.09
N GLU A 224 1.92 18.21 2.16
CA GLU A 224 2.81 18.57 3.25
C GLU A 224 4.10 17.74 3.17
N ALA A 225 5.16 18.18 3.86
CA ALA A 225 6.49 17.57 3.75
C ALA A 225 6.52 16.05 4.00
N ASP A 226 5.72 15.58 4.96
CA ASP A 226 5.69 14.17 5.38
C ASP A 226 4.43 13.42 4.94
N GLY A 227 3.55 14.05 4.10
CA GLY A 227 2.28 13.47 3.68
C GLY A 227 2.04 13.60 2.18
N LEU A 228 0.93 13.03 1.67
CA LEU A 228 0.53 13.22 0.27
C LEU A 228 -0.42 14.42 0.12
N LEU A 229 -1.65 14.30 0.64
CA LEU A 229 -2.69 15.34 0.53
C LEU A 229 -3.38 15.63 1.87
N PHE A 230 -3.33 14.71 2.83
CA PHE A 230 -4.17 14.76 4.03
C PHE A 230 -3.33 14.71 5.30
N THR A 231 -3.82 15.39 6.33
CA THR A 231 -3.26 15.34 7.69
C THR A 231 -4.20 14.51 8.57
N PRO A 232 -3.83 13.26 8.94
CA PRO A 232 -4.71 12.37 9.72
C PRO A 232 -5.29 13.01 10.99
N GLN A 233 -4.49 13.81 11.70
CA GLN A 233 -4.89 14.50 12.94
C GLN A 233 -5.99 15.54 12.73
N LYS A 234 -6.17 16.03 11.50
CA LYS A 234 -7.19 17.02 11.12
C LYS A 234 -8.28 16.43 10.22
N ILE A 235 -8.29 15.13 9.98
CA ILE A 235 -9.07 14.47 8.93
C ILE A 235 -10.60 14.77 9.01
N GLY A 236 -11.11 15.00 10.20
CA GLY A 236 -12.53 15.35 10.40
C GLY A 236 -12.94 16.67 9.76
N THR A 237 -12.03 17.64 9.70
CA THR A 237 -12.24 19.01 9.19
C THR A 237 -11.31 19.35 8.02
N ASP A 238 -10.61 18.37 7.49
CA ASP A 238 -9.62 18.55 6.43
C ASP A 238 -10.27 19.05 5.13
N ALA A 239 -9.81 20.22 4.66
CA ALA A 239 -10.36 20.86 3.47
C ALA A 239 -10.05 20.06 2.20
N ALA A 240 -8.87 19.43 2.13
CA ALA A 240 -8.49 18.59 1.01
C ALA A 240 -9.41 17.36 0.91
N LEU A 241 -9.70 16.71 2.04
CA LEU A 241 -10.61 15.57 2.05
C LEU A 241 -12.04 15.98 1.64
N CYS A 242 -12.54 17.13 2.08
CA CYS A 242 -13.85 17.63 1.67
C CYS A 242 -13.90 17.89 0.16
N GLU A 243 -12.87 18.49 -0.43
CA GLU A 243 -12.78 18.71 -1.87
C GLU A 243 -12.72 17.39 -2.65
N VAL A 244 -11.92 16.43 -2.18
CA VAL A 244 -11.76 15.11 -2.80
C VAL A 244 -13.06 14.31 -2.75
N LEU A 245 -13.78 14.32 -1.63
CA LEU A 245 -15.10 13.68 -1.53
C LEU A 245 -16.07 14.25 -2.57
N ALA A 246 -16.17 15.59 -2.68
CA ALA A 246 -17.00 16.24 -3.68
C ALA A 246 -16.55 15.93 -5.11
N LEU A 247 -15.23 15.76 -5.35
CA LEU A 247 -14.69 15.37 -6.64
C LEU A 247 -15.11 13.95 -7.02
N PHE A 248 -14.99 12.99 -6.11
CA PHE A 248 -15.37 11.59 -6.35
C PHE A 248 -16.86 11.45 -6.57
N GLU A 249 -17.69 12.16 -5.79
CA GLU A 249 -19.15 12.18 -5.94
C GLU A 249 -19.56 12.70 -7.32
N ARG A 250 -19.03 13.86 -7.74
CA ARG A 250 -19.30 14.44 -9.08
C ARG A 250 -18.88 13.53 -10.24
N ARG A 251 -17.86 12.69 -10.03
CA ARG A 251 -17.35 11.74 -11.04
C ARG A 251 -18.03 10.38 -10.97
N GLY A 252 -18.94 10.15 -10.03
CA GLY A 252 -19.60 8.86 -9.83
C GLY A 252 -18.68 7.73 -9.37
N LEU A 253 -17.56 8.07 -8.72
CA LEU A 253 -16.53 7.12 -8.27
C LEU A 253 -16.91 6.57 -6.88
N ALA A 254 -17.89 5.69 -6.85
CA ALA A 254 -18.52 5.24 -5.60
C ALA A 254 -17.55 4.48 -4.67
N ALA A 255 -16.70 3.60 -5.21
CA ALA A 255 -15.72 2.88 -4.40
C ALA A 255 -14.70 3.84 -3.77
N GLN A 256 -14.12 4.74 -4.54
CA GLN A 256 -13.17 5.76 -4.10
C GLN A 256 -13.79 6.70 -3.05
N TYR A 257 -15.03 7.14 -3.29
CA TYR A 257 -15.79 7.94 -2.33
C TYR A 257 -15.95 7.24 -0.98
N ARG A 258 -16.27 5.95 -1.00
CA ARG A 258 -16.43 5.15 0.23
C ARG A 258 -15.12 4.94 0.96
N ILE A 259 -14.03 4.62 0.24
CA ILE A 259 -12.68 4.55 0.82
C ILE A 259 -12.34 5.87 1.51
N ALA A 260 -12.54 7.00 0.84
CA ALA A 260 -12.28 8.33 1.41
C ALA A 260 -13.12 8.62 2.67
N ARG A 261 -14.38 8.17 2.71
CA ARG A 261 -15.22 8.31 3.91
C ARG A 261 -14.74 7.47 5.09
N LEU A 262 -14.12 6.31 4.85
CA LEU A 262 -13.56 5.47 5.93
C LEU A 262 -12.46 6.18 6.71
N LEU A 263 -11.79 7.18 6.13
CA LEU A 263 -10.80 8.00 6.84
C LEU A 263 -11.36 8.76 8.05
N ARG A 264 -12.67 8.95 8.11
CA ARG A 264 -13.37 9.56 9.26
C ARG A 264 -13.90 8.54 10.28
N SER A 265 -13.59 7.25 10.08
CA SER A 265 -13.96 6.20 11.03
C SER A 265 -13.23 6.43 12.36
N PRO A 266 -13.89 6.23 13.51
CA PRO A 266 -13.21 6.20 14.80
C PRO A 266 -12.47 4.88 15.05
N SER A 267 -12.69 3.86 14.21
CA SER A 267 -12.08 2.53 14.30
C SER A 267 -10.82 2.44 13.46
N LEU A 268 -9.75 1.83 14.00
CA LEU A 268 -8.54 1.52 13.26
C LEU A 268 -8.80 0.47 12.19
N ARG A 269 -9.61 -0.54 12.52
CA ARG A 269 -10.03 -1.56 11.54
C ARG A 269 -11.11 -0.97 10.65
N LEU A 270 -10.95 -1.15 9.34
CA LEU A 270 -11.87 -0.65 8.32
C LEU A 270 -12.50 -1.83 7.55
N PRO A 271 -13.58 -2.42 8.09
CA PRO A 271 -14.22 -3.58 7.47
C PRO A 271 -14.64 -3.30 6.03
N GLY A 272 -14.35 -4.25 5.12
CA GLY A 272 -14.68 -4.12 3.69
C GLY A 272 -13.70 -3.29 2.88
N LEU A 273 -12.64 -2.77 3.49
CA LEU A 273 -11.62 -2.02 2.75
C LEU A 273 -10.95 -2.84 1.62
N PRO A 274 -10.57 -4.12 1.80
CA PRO A 274 -9.97 -4.92 0.73
C PRO A 274 -10.85 -4.99 -0.51
N GLN A 275 -12.17 -5.19 -0.34
CA GLN A 275 -13.13 -5.25 -1.43
C GLN A 275 -13.27 -3.90 -2.15
N LEU A 276 -13.34 -2.80 -1.40
CA LEU A 276 -13.40 -1.44 -1.97
C LEU A 276 -12.14 -1.08 -2.75
N LEU A 277 -10.97 -1.46 -2.24
CA LEU A 277 -9.68 -1.26 -2.94
C LEU A 277 -9.64 -2.05 -4.25
N ALA A 278 -10.09 -3.31 -4.26
CA ALA A 278 -10.16 -4.12 -5.47
C ALA A 278 -11.09 -3.49 -6.52
N LEU A 279 -12.30 -3.08 -6.11
CA LEU A 279 -13.26 -2.40 -6.99
C LEU A 279 -12.71 -1.07 -7.55
N ALA A 280 -12.03 -0.28 -6.73
CA ALA A 280 -11.43 0.97 -7.16
C ALA A 280 -10.28 0.75 -8.15
N ALA A 281 -9.54 -0.37 -8.06
CA ALA A 281 -8.51 -0.74 -9.04
C ALA A 281 -9.09 -1.02 -10.42
N GLU A 282 -10.20 -1.77 -10.49
CA GLU A 282 -10.89 -2.14 -11.74
C GLU A 282 -11.47 -0.93 -12.48
N THR A 283 -12.13 -0.02 -11.74
CA THR A 283 -12.71 1.20 -12.33
C THR A 283 -11.66 2.10 -12.98
N THR A 284 -10.46 2.11 -12.44
CA THR A 284 -9.34 2.87 -12.99
C THR A 284 -8.82 2.30 -14.32
N GLU A 285 -8.99 1.00 -14.57
CA GLU A 285 -8.56 0.33 -15.81
C GLU A 285 -9.61 0.39 -16.91
N THR A 286 -10.90 0.38 -16.57
CA THR A 286 -12.00 0.48 -17.55
C THR A 286 -12.10 1.85 -18.20
N ASP A 287 -11.71 2.92 -17.53
CA ASP A 287 -11.67 4.28 -18.11
C ASP A 287 -10.67 4.40 -19.29
N LYS A 288 -9.74 3.45 -19.45
CA LYS A 288 -8.86 3.33 -20.63
C LYS A 288 -9.56 2.84 -21.87
N ARG A 289 -10.70 2.13 -21.76
CA ARG A 289 -11.41 1.55 -22.91
C ARG A 289 -12.44 2.49 -23.50
N THR A 290 -12.80 3.58 -22.81
CA THR A 290 -13.82 4.56 -23.21
C THR A 290 -13.26 5.95 -23.49
N GLY A 291 -11.95 6.11 -23.67
CA GLY A 291 -11.37 7.36 -24.17
C GLY A 291 -11.89 7.65 -25.58
N PRO A 292 -12.15 8.93 -25.95
CA PRO A 292 -12.73 9.27 -27.24
C PRO A 292 -11.83 8.74 -28.37
N GLU A 293 -12.40 7.90 -29.25
CA GLU A 293 -11.82 7.61 -30.56
C GLU A 293 -11.58 8.95 -31.25
N GLU A 294 -10.32 9.31 -31.47
CA GLU A 294 -9.96 10.34 -32.41
C GLU A 294 -10.49 9.90 -33.77
N THR A 295 -11.62 10.46 -34.16
CA THR A 295 -12.11 10.43 -35.54
C THR A 295 -11.04 11.09 -36.40
N LYS A 296 -10.19 10.27 -37.00
CA LYS A 296 -9.33 10.68 -38.11
C LYS A 296 -10.22 11.06 -39.26
N ASN A 297 -10.57 12.34 -39.33
CA ASN A 297 -11.11 12.94 -40.52
C ASN A 297 -9.98 12.99 -41.58
N THR A 298 -9.99 12.00 -42.44
CA THR A 298 -9.18 11.98 -43.67
C THR A 298 -9.78 13.00 -44.63
N VAL A 299 -9.28 14.22 -44.62
CA VAL A 299 -9.48 15.16 -45.70
C VAL A 299 -8.33 14.94 -46.68
N ASN A 300 -8.63 14.22 -47.75
CA ASN A 300 -7.84 14.23 -49.01
C ASN A 300 -7.86 15.63 -49.60
N THR A 301 -6.71 16.28 -49.67
CA THR A 301 -6.45 17.32 -50.66
C THR A 301 -5.05 17.11 -51.22
N ALA A 302 -5.05 16.65 -52.43
CA ALA A 302 -3.87 16.67 -53.29
C ALA A 302 -3.54 18.13 -53.68
N THR A 303 -2.27 18.50 -53.77
CA THR A 303 -1.60 19.04 -54.93
C THR A 303 -0.38 19.88 -54.58
N THR A 304 0.71 19.48 -55.26
CA THR A 304 1.86 20.25 -55.79
C THR A 304 2.76 21.08 -54.86
N GLY A 305 3.95 20.62 -54.66
CA GLY A 305 5.24 21.02 -55.20
C GLY A 305 5.73 22.44 -54.97
N THR A 306 6.88 22.60 -54.36
CA THR A 306 8.08 23.22 -54.91
C THR A 306 9.12 23.50 -53.80
N THR A 307 10.30 23.03 -54.09
CA THR A 307 11.65 23.32 -53.61
C THR A 307 11.93 24.66 -52.89
N GLY A 308 12.82 24.60 -51.89
CA GLY A 308 13.56 25.77 -51.41
C GLY A 308 14.41 25.47 -50.19
N ALA A 309 15.72 25.44 -50.41
CA ALA A 309 16.81 25.28 -49.48
C ALA A 309 17.07 26.51 -48.60
N GLY A 310 17.82 26.33 -47.51
CA GLY A 310 18.56 27.40 -46.82
C GLY A 310 18.53 27.26 -45.31
N GLU A 311 19.50 26.66 -44.72
CA GLU A 311 20.70 27.20 -44.04
C GLU A 311 20.45 27.95 -42.71
N THR A 312 21.08 27.37 -41.70
CA THR A 312 22.06 27.89 -40.72
C THR A 312 21.59 28.62 -39.43
N ALA A 313 22.11 28.05 -38.34
CA ALA A 313 22.92 28.64 -37.29
C ALA A 313 22.29 29.39 -36.13
N GLY A 314 22.77 29.03 -34.97
CA GLY A 314 23.18 29.93 -33.89
C GLY A 314 22.39 29.76 -32.59
N SER A 315 22.92 28.97 -31.62
CA SER A 315 23.76 29.44 -30.50
C SER A 315 23.10 30.46 -29.58
N THR A 316 22.89 30.11 -28.36
CA THR A 316 23.50 30.63 -27.11
C THR A 316 22.58 30.38 -25.90
N GLY A 317 23.13 29.75 -24.89
CA GLY A 317 22.57 29.77 -23.54
C GLY A 317 22.84 31.11 -22.83
N PRO A 318 22.39 31.27 -21.62
CA PRO A 318 23.40 31.50 -20.59
C PRO A 318 23.17 30.73 -19.27
N LYS A 319 24.29 30.42 -18.66
CA LYS A 319 24.56 30.11 -17.27
C LYS A 319 24.29 31.33 -16.36
N ARG A 320 23.88 31.03 -15.12
CA ARG A 320 24.44 31.64 -13.86
C ARG A 320 23.66 31.03 -12.68
N ALA A 321 24.21 30.34 -11.73
CA ALA A 321 25.29 30.54 -10.75
C ALA A 321 24.91 31.48 -9.60
N MET A 322 24.97 30.88 -8.42
CA MET A 322 25.42 31.38 -7.11
C MET A 322 24.51 32.25 -6.25
N GLY A 323 24.47 31.85 -4.97
CA GLY A 323 24.21 32.70 -3.82
C GLY A 323 23.90 31.90 -2.56
N ALA A 324 24.95 31.54 -1.81
CA ALA A 324 24.85 31.11 -0.42
C ALA A 324 24.63 32.32 0.47
N GLU A 325 23.86 32.16 1.56
CA GLU A 325 24.15 32.90 2.79
C GLU A 325 23.59 32.15 4.01
N GLU A 326 24.49 31.82 4.89
CA GLU A 326 24.29 31.40 6.28
C GLU A 326 23.66 32.54 7.09
N THR A 327 22.81 32.23 8.04
CA THR A 327 22.84 32.90 9.34
C THR A 327 22.36 31.95 10.45
N ALA A 328 23.19 31.89 11.44
CA ALA A 328 23.10 31.17 12.69
C ALA A 328 22.26 31.91 13.75
N GLY A 329 21.87 31.18 14.78
CA GLY A 329 21.46 31.65 16.11
C GLY A 329 20.12 31.09 16.51
N GLY A 330 19.89 30.45 17.61
CA GLY A 330 20.58 30.28 18.86
C GLY A 330 19.55 29.93 19.91
N ASN A 331 19.77 28.84 20.58
CA ASN A 331 19.69 28.64 22.02
C ASN A 331 18.41 28.92 22.81
N SER A 332 17.84 27.91 23.47
CA SER A 332 17.73 27.75 24.94
C SER A 332 16.72 26.70 25.34
N GLY A 333 17.17 25.64 26.00
CA GLY A 333 16.37 24.93 27.00
C GLY A 333 16.42 25.67 28.34
N PRO A 334 15.96 25.17 29.48
CA PRO A 334 15.92 23.77 29.95
C PRO A 334 14.74 23.44 30.91
N THR A 335 14.79 22.18 31.48
CA THR A 335 14.34 21.71 32.82
C THR A 335 12.83 21.60 33.05
N ASP A 336 12.25 20.55 33.59
CA ASP A 336 12.53 19.75 34.79
C ASP A 336 11.66 18.50 34.82
N ALA A 337 12.22 17.40 35.30
CA ALA A 337 11.47 16.31 35.91
C ALA A 337 11.21 16.61 37.40
N PRO A 338 10.29 15.92 38.09
CA PRO A 338 10.67 14.78 38.94
C PRO A 338 9.63 13.62 38.93
N ALA A 339 10.08 12.43 39.01
CA ALA A 339 10.20 11.43 40.07
C ALA A 339 8.99 11.25 41.00
N ASP A 340 8.57 10.03 41.09
CA ASP A 340 8.59 9.02 42.17
C ASP A 340 7.21 8.50 42.56
N SER A 341 7.05 7.24 42.63
CA SER A 341 6.88 6.30 43.76
C SER A 341 6.03 5.06 43.41
N SER A 342 6.69 3.95 43.43
CA SER A 342 6.48 2.66 44.12
C SER A 342 5.17 2.33 44.81
N ALA A 343 4.70 1.09 44.55
CA ALA A 343 4.39 0.00 45.50
C ALA A 343 3.59 -1.10 44.76
N ASP A 344 4.11 -2.30 44.62
CA ASP A 344 4.14 -3.48 45.49
C ASP A 344 2.76 -4.13 45.76
N GLY A 345 2.62 -5.44 45.42
CA GLY A 345 1.45 -6.23 45.76
C GLY A 345 1.46 -7.60 45.06
N SER A 346 2.11 -8.55 45.71
CA SER A 346 2.19 -9.99 45.43
C SER A 346 0.86 -10.75 45.54
N ALA A 347 0.90 -11.93 44.94
CA ALA A 347 0.44 -13.28 45.34
C ALA A 347 -0.61 -13.88 44.39
N ASP A 348 -0.27 -14.96 43.86
CA ASP A 348 -0.33 -16.38 44.17
C ASP A 348 -1.39 -17.16 43.38
N GLY A 349 -0.92 -18.16 42.67
CA GLY A 349 -1.25 -19.57 42.75
C GLY A 349 -2.43 -20.07 41.88
N THR A 350 -2.21 -20.88 40.94
CA THR A 350 -2.29 -22.34 40.92
C THR A 350 -2.32 -22.91 39.50
N THR A 351 -1.51 -23.90 39.36
CA THR A 351 -1.37 -24.94 38.32
C THR A 351 -2.68 -25.63 37.91
N GLU A 352 -2.80 -25.97 36.62
CA GLU A 352 -3.10 -27.33 36.15
C GLU A 352 -2.88 -27.43 34.62
N ASP A 353 -2.07 -28.38 34.23
CA ASP A 353 -1.80 -28.96 32.90
C ASP A 353 -2.29 -30.43 32.96
N PRO A 354 -2.26 -31.26 31.95
CA PRO A 354 -2.43 -31.15 30.52
C PRO A 354 -3.48 -32.16 29.94
N THR A 355 -3.74 -32.17 28.61
CA THR A 355 -3.83 -33.41 27.83
C THR A 355 -4.03 -33.19 26.32
N GLU A 356 -3.06 -33.75 25.59
CA GLU A 356 -3.07 -34.47 24.32
C GLU A 356 -3.70 -33.91 23.06
N ALA A 357 -2.79 -33.78 22.08
CA ALA A 357 -3.06 -33.80 20.62
C ALA A 357 -3.40 -35.22 20.12
N PRO A 358 -3.97 -35.36 18.93
CA PRO A 358 -3.30 -36.23 17.96
C PRO A 358 -3.15 -35.65 16.53
N ALA A 359 -2.05 -36.03 16.01
CA ALA A 359 -1.41 -36.24 14.73
C ALA A 359 -2.16 -35.97 13.41
N SER A 360 -1.36 -35.39 12.53
CA SER A 360 -1.32 -35.28 11.09
C SER A 360 -1.91 -36.42 10.25
N GLU A 361 -2.55 -36.01 9.13
CA GLU A 361 -2.41 -36.68 7.85
C GLU A 361 -2.46 -35.67 6.70
N SER A 362 -1.45 -35.76 5.85
CA SER A 362 -1.28 -35.04 4.60
C SER A 362 -2.14 -35.67 3.50
N ALA A 363 -2.84 -34.87 2.70
CA ALA A 363 -3.20 -35.23 1.33
C ALA A 363 -3.28 -34.00 0.44
N ASP A 364 -2.45 -34.03 -0.58
CA ASP A 364 -2.42 -33.24 -1.80
C ASP A 364 -3.75 -33.36 -2.57
N GLY A 365 -4.28 -32.26 -3.09
CA GLY A 365 -5.45 -32.27 -3.96
C GLY A 365 -6.10 -30.90 -4.04
N THR A 366 -5.90 -30.21 -5.17
CA THR A 366 -6.72 -29.09 -5.63
C THR A 366 -8.20 -29.35 -5.41
N THR A 367 -8.79 -28.77 -4.37
CA THR A 367 -10.22 -28.76 -4.14
C THR A 367 -10.65 -27.32 -3.91
N GLU A 368 -11.60 -26.86 -4.74
CA GLU A 368 -12.44 -25.73 -4.42
C GLU A 368 -12.92 -25.89 -2.99
N ASP A 369 -12.70 -24.86 -2.17
CA ASP A 369 -12.99 -24.89 -0.74
C ASP A 369 -14.52 -25.06 -0.53
N PRO A 370 -15.01 -26.18 0.00
CA PRO A 370 -16.45 -26.40 0.15
C PRO A 370 -17.09 -25.50 1.21
N THR A 371 -16.32 -24.71 1.94
CA THR A 371 -16.79 -23.76 2.97
C THR A 371 -17.43 -22.51 2.38
N ASP A 372 -16.99 -22.03 1.19
CA ASP A 372 -17.53 -20.84 0.54
C ASP A 372 -19.00 -21.02 0.11
N GLY A 373 -19.39 -22.19 -0.35
CA GLY A 373 -20.78 -22.48 -0.74
C GLY A 373 -21.74 -22.58 0.45
N ALA A 374 -21.31 -23.17 1.55
CA ALA A 374 -22.13 -23.34 2.74
C ALA A 374 -22.33 -22.01 3.49
N VAL A 375 -21.34 -21.13 3.49
CA VAL A 375 -21.44 -19.79 4.08
C VAL A 375 -22.37 -18.89 3.26
N ALA A 376 -22.34 -18.97 1.93
CA ALA A 376 -23.23 -18.21 1.05
C ALA A 376 -24.71 -18.61 1.23
N GLU A 377 -25.02 -19.88 1.46
CA GLU A 377 -26.41 -20.37 1.66
C GLU A 377 -27.00 -19.96 3.02
N ALA A 378 -26.14 -19.72 4.02
CA ALA A 378 -26.58 -19.34 5.37
C ALA A 378 -26.53 -17.82 5.61
N ALA A 379 -26.00 -17.03 4.67
CA ALA A 379 -25.83 -15.59 4.84
C ALA A 379 -27.13 -14.83 4.48
N GLU A 380 -27.63 -14.08 5.46
CA GLU A 380 -28.79 -13.22 5.32
C GLU A 380 -28.39 -11.79 4.95
N LEU A 381 -29.19 -11.18 4.08
CA LEU A 381 -29.05 -9.79 3.70
C LEU A 381 -29.42 -8.87 4.88
N PHE A 382 -28.61 -7.87 5.18
CA PHE A 382 -28.93 -6.85 6.18
C PHE A 382 -28.57 -5.44 5.72
N VAL A 383 -29.17 -4.44 6.37
CA VAL A 383 -28.94 -3.02 6.07
C VAL A 383 -28.47 -2.32 7.32
N GLU A 384 -27.36 -1.58 7.20
CA GLU A 384 -26.85 -0.71 8.25
C GLU A 384 -26.41 0.63 7.65
N ASN A 385 -26.83 1.72 8.26
CA ASN A 385 -26.56 3.09 7.77
C ASN A 385 -26.96 3.32 6.30
N GLY A 386 -28.02 2.61 5.82
CA GLY A 386 -28.52 2.71 4.45
C GLY A 386 -27.69 1.92 3.42
N LEU A 387 -26.76 1.11 3.86
CA LEU A 387 -25.93 0.23 3.01
C LEU A 387 -26.26 -1.23 3.28
N TRP A 388 -26.13 -2.04 2.23
CA TRP A 388 -26.45 -3.46 2.21
C TRP A 388 -25.19 -4.30 2.40
N GLY A 389 -25.29 -5.33 3.24
CA GLY A 389 -24.25 -6.33 3.51
C GLY A 389 -24.87 -7.70 3.79
N TYR A 390 -24.05 -8.70 4.12
CA TYR A 390 -24.52 -10.05 4.44
C TYR A 390 -23.89 -10.53 5.73
N ARG A 391 -24.67 -11.25 6.53
CA ARG A 391 -24.25 -11.81 7.82
C ARG A 391 -24.85 -13.20 8.02
N THR A 392 -24.12 -14.02 8.75
CA THR A 392 -24.67 -15.22 9.41
C THR A 392 -25.11 -14.85 10.83
N PRO A 393 -25.79 -15.72 11.57
CA PRO A 393 -26.08 -15.50 12.99
C PRO A 393 -24.82 -15.23 13.84
N GLU A 394 -23.66 -15.75 13.43
CA GLU A 394 -22.41 -15.70 14.18
C GLU A 394 -21.53 -14.48 13.81
N GLN A 395 -21.59 -14.03 12.54
CA GLN A 395 -20.68 -12.99 12.07
C GLN A 395 -21.17 -12.26 10.81
N VAL A 396 -20.63 -11.05 10.61
CA VAL A 396 -20.75 -10.32 9.34
C VAL A 396 -19.78 -10.92 8.34
N VAL A 397 -20.29 -11.50 7.25
CA VAL A 397 -19.48 -12.14 6.18
C VAL A 397 -19.18 -11.16 5.04
N VAL A 398 -20.12 -10.26 4.75
CA VAL A 398 -19.90 -9.16 3.82
C VAL A 398 -20.36 -7.87 4.50
N PRO A 399 -19.44 -6.93 4.80
CA PRO A 399 -19.79 -5.66 5.44
C PRO A 399 -20.84 -4.86 4.64
N PRO A 400 -21.61 -3.93 5.28
CA PRO A 400 -22.61 -3.11 4.61
C PRO A 400 -21.94 -2.06 3.71
N LEU A 401 -21.66 -2.43 2.46
CA LEU A 401 -20.90 -1.64 1.48
C LEU A 401 -21.73 -1.22 0.27
N TYR A 402 -22.84 -1.92 -0.02
CA TYR A 402 -23.54 -1.81 -1.29
C TYR A 402 -24.79 -0.92 -1.17
N ASP A 403 -25.16 -0.24 -2.28
CA ASP A 403 -26.37 0.58 -2.34
C ASP A 403 -27.64 -0.26 -2.47
N CYS A 404 -27.49 -1.49 -2.97
CA CYS A 404 -28.56 -2.47 -3.14
C CYS A 404 -27.94 -3.87 -3.23
N GLY A 405 -28.67 -4.88 -2.76
CA GLY A 405 -28.26 -6.28 -2.83
C GLY A 405 -29.44 -7.22 -2.99
N PHE A 406 -29.20 -8.40 -3.51
CA PHE A 406 -30.13 -9.53 -3.58
C PHE A 406 -29.57 -10.67 -2.71
N ASP A 407 -30.45 -11.58 -2.27
CA ASP A 407 -30.01 -12.79 -1.57
C ASP A 407 -29.07 -13.63 -2.43
N PHE A 408 -28.22 -14.40 -1.78
CA PHE A 408 -27.37 -15.36 -2.46
C PHE A 408 -28.22 -16.43 -3.17
N THR A 409 -27.89 -16.70 -4.40
CA THR A 409 -28.46 -17.77 -5.21
C THR A 409 -27.34 -18.46 -5.97
N GLU A 410 -27.31 -19.78 -5.92
CA GLU A 410 -26.27 -20.58 -6.58
C GLU A 410 -24.83 -20.10 -6.22
N GLY A 411 -24.62 -19.66 -4.95
CA GLY A 411 -23.32 -19.19 -4.44
C GLY A 411 -22.93 -17.77 -4.85
N LEU A 412 -23.79 -17.02 -5.57
CA LEU A 412 -23.54 -15.65 -5.98
C LEU A 412 -24.67 -14.72 -5.54
N ALA A 413 -24.32 -13.51 -5.10
CA ALA A 413 -25.26 -12.44 -4.83
C ALA A 413 -25.04 -11.27 -5.79
N ALA A 414 -26.11 -10.74 -6.37
CA ALA A 414 -26.04 -9.52 -7.15
C ALA A 414 -26.11 -8.29 -6.21
N VAL A 415 -25.13 -7.41 -6.32
CA VAL A 415 -25.00 -6.19 -5.51
C VAL A 415 -24.70 -4.99 -6.38
N ARG A 416 -25.11 -3.80 -5.94
CA ARG A 416 -24.83 -2.55 -6.65
C ARG A 416 -23.95 -1.63 -5.82
N LEU A 417 -22.90 -1.13 -6.45
CA LEU A 417 -22.04 -0.09 -5.89
C LEU A 417 -22.00 1.11 -6.85
N GLY A 418 -22.63 2.21 -6.45
CA GLY A 418 -22.84 3.36 -7.32
C GLY A 418 -23.68 3.00 -8.54
N ALA A 419 -23.16 3.25 -9.73
CA ALA A 419 -23.83 2.92 -11.00
C ALA A 419 -23.56 1.50 -11.52
N THR A 420 -22.68 0.72 -10.86
CA THR A 420 -22.24 -0.58 -11.36
C THR A 420 -22.81 -1.73 -10.55
N TRP A 421 -23.30 -2.74 -11.26
CA TRP A 421 -23.70 -3.99 -10.68
C TRP A 421 -22.52 -5.00 -10.64
N HIS A 422 -22.50 -5.83 -9.63
CA HIS A 422 -21.52 -6.89 -9.43
C HIS A 422 -22.22 -8.16 -8.96
N TYR A 423 -21.64 -9.32 -9.26
CA TYR A 423 -21.96 -10.56 -8.59
C TYR A 423 -20.78 -10.94 -7.70
N ILE A 424 -21.05 -11.15 -6.42
CA ILE A 424 -20.08 -11.49 -5.39
C ILE A 424 -20.30 -12.90 -4.88
N ASP A 425 -19.21 -13.55 -4.41
CA ASP A 425 -19.28 -14.83 -3.71
C ASP A 425 -19.54 -14.66 -2.19
N GLY A 426 -19.65 -15.76 -1.44
CA GLY A 426 -19.91 -15.76 -0.01
C GLY A 426 -18.84 -15.09 0.84
N ALA A 427 -17.64 -14.89 0.32
CA ALA A 427 -16.56 -14.11 0.94
C ALA A 427 -16.57 -12.64 0.54
N GLY A 428 -17.56 -12.19 -0.25
CA GLY A 428 -17.67 -10.82 -0.72
C GLY A 428 -16.72 -10.47 -1.89
N ARG A 429 -16.08 -11.44 -2.51
CA ARG A 429 -15.19 -11.23 -3.65
C ARG A 429 -16.02 -11.07 -4.92
N THR A 430 -15.74 -10.03 -5.72
CA THR A 430 -16.39 -9.83 -7.02
C THR A 430 -15.99 -10.95 -7.97
N ARG A 431 -16.97 -11.68 -8.49
CA ARG A 431 -16.80 -12.73 -9.49
C ARG A 431 -17.13 -12.24 -10.88
N ILE A 432 -18.16 -11.38 -11.02
CA ILE A 432 -18.54 -10.77 -12.28
C ILE A 432 -18.78 -9.29 -12.03
N SER A 433 -18.16 -8.43 -12.83
CA SER A 433 -18.41 -6.99 -12.86
C SER A 433 -19.25 -6.65 -14.08
N CYS A 434 -20.33 -5.88 -13.88
CA CYS A 434 -21.35 -5.59 -14.90
C CYS A 434 -21.43 -4.07 -15.18
N PRO A 435 -20.37 -3.44 -15.71
CA PRO A 435 -20.40 -2.02 -16.04
C PRO A 435 -21.40 -1.74 -17.18
N GLY A 436 -22.24 -0.69 -16.99
CA GLY A 436 -23.21 -0.28 -17.98
C GLY A 436 -24.48 -1.15 -18.04
N TYR A 437 -24.66 -2.07 -17.09
CA TYR A 437 -25.93 -2.78 -16.96
C TYR A 437 -26.90 -1.93 -16.11
N GLU A 438 -28.10 -1.71 -16.64
CA GLU A 438 -29.16 -0.94 -15.99
C GLU A 438 -29.84 -1.73 -14.88
N ALA A 439 -29.97 -3.04 -15.06
CA ALA A 439 -30.54 -3.96 -14.09
C ALA A 439 -29.95 -5.37 -14.22
N VAL A 440 -29.90 -6.08 -13.10
CA VAL A 440 -29.52 -7.48 -13.05
C VAL A 440 -30.51 -8.25 -12.15
N LYS A 441 -30.53 -9.57 -12.29
CA LYS A 441 -31.33 -10.46 -11.44
C LYS A 441 -30.42 -11.56 -10.88
N PRO A 442 -30.82 -12.21 -9.76
CA PRO A 442 -30.12 -13.38 -9.23
C PRO A 442 -29.98 -14.51 -10.25
N PHE A 443 -28.91 -15.29 -10.13
CA PHE A 443 -28.68 -16.49 -10.94
C PHE A 443 -29.75 -17.56 -10.69
N ARG A 444 -30.19 -18.22 -11.76
CA ARG A 444 -31.04 -19.41 -11.73
C ARG A 444 -30.67 -20.33 -12.88
N ASN A 445 -30.39 -21.60 -12.56
CA ASN A 445 -29.95 -22.62 -13.53
C ASN A 445 -28.71 -22.16 -14.35
N GLY A 446 -27.73 -21.54 -13.66
CA GLY A 446 -26.49 -21.06 -14.26
C GLY A 446 -26.62 -19.82 -15.14
N ARG A 447 -27.77 -19.13 -15.15
CA ARG A 447 -28.04 -17.92 -15.94
C ARG A 447 -28.61 -16.80 -15.07
N ALA A 448 -28.27 -15.56 -15.38
CA ALA A 448 -28.86 -14.40 -14.75
C ALA A 448 -29.41 -13.42 -15.80
N PRO A 449 -30.71 -13.07 -15.74
CA PRO A 449 -31.28 -12.04 -16.61
C PRO A 449 -30.71 -10.66 -16.29
N VAL A 450 -30.33 -9.91 -17.33
CA VAL A 450 -29.75 -8.58 -17.21
C VAL A 450 -30.32 -7.62 -18.25
N VAL A 451 -30.17 -6.31 -18.04
CA VAL A 451 -30.56 -5.28 -18.98
C VAL A 451 -29.35 -4.40 -19.27
N ARG A 452 -28.99 -4.24 -20.55
CA ARG A 452 -27.90 -3.38 -21.02
C ARG A 452 -28.34 -2.61 -22.28
N GLY A 453 -28.25 -1.28 -22.22
CA GLY A 453 -28.67 -0.42 -23.33
C GLY A 453 -30.13 -0.62 -23.74
N GLY A 454 -31.04 -0.85 -22.76
CA GLY A 454 -32.44 -1.16 -22.97
C GLY A 454 -32.72 -2.57 -23.51
N ARG A 455 -31.69 -3.38 -23.82
CA ARG A 455 -31.85 -4.78 -24.28
C ARG A 455 -31.89 -5.73 -23.11
N ARG A 456 -32.76 -6.74 -23.18
CA ARG A 456 -32.79 -7.86 -22.22
C ARG A 456 -31.86 -8.96 -22.72
N LEU A 457 -30.98 -9.39 -21.84
CA LEU A 457 -29.98 -10.41 -22.11
C LEU A 457 -29.93 -11.37 -20.92
N GLU A 458 -29.24 -12.48 -21.09
CA GLU A 458 -28.80 -13.34 -19.98
C GLU A 458 -27.27 -13.39 -19.94
N ILE A 459 -26.71 -13.54 -18.74
CA ILE A 459 -25.28 -13.84 -18.59
C ILE A 459 -25.09 -15.18 -17.89
N ASP A 460 -23.98 -15.86 -18.20
CA ASP A 460 -23.52 -17.04 -17.47
C ASP A 460 -22.56 -16.65 -16.32
N ARG A 461 -22.04 -17.66 -15.62
CA ARG A 461 -21.15 -17.45 -14.46
C ARG A 461 -19.79 -16.87 -14.82
N GLU A 462 -19.41 -16.92 -16.09
CA GLU A 462 -18.22 -16.27 -16.65
C GLU A 462 -18.51 -14.86 -17.20
N GLY A 463 -19.75 -14.38 -17.07
CA GLY A 463 -20.17 -13.06 -17.53
C GLY A 463 -20.37 -12.94 -19.04
N ARG A 464 -20.47 -14.06 -19.76
CA ARG A 464 -20.75 -14.07 -21.22
C ARG A 464 -22.23 -13.79 -21.46
N GLU A 465 -22.51 -12.87 -22.39
CA GLU A 465 -23.85 -12.43 -22.74
C GLU A 465 -24.53 -13.36 -23.76
N PHE A 466 -25.82 -13.55 -23.59
CA PHE A 466 -26.70 -14.32 -24.49
C PHE A 466 -27.97 -13.53 -24.77
N ASP A 467 -28.38 -13.44 -26.03
CA ASP A 467 -29.68 -12.90 -26.42
C ASP A 467 -30.80 -13.81 -25.94
N ILE A 468 -31.90 -13.20 -25.42
CA ILE A 468 -33.11 -13.91 -24.97
C ILE A 468 -34.14 -13.91 -26.12
#